data_cd197d2e304c083b13361e268278f301
#
_entry.id   cd197d2e304c083b13361e268278f301
#
_cell.length_a   1.000
_cell.length_b   1.000
_cell.length_c   1.000
_cell.angle_alpha   90.00
_cell.angle_beta   90.00
_cell.angle_gamma   90.00
#
_symmetry.space_group_name_H-M   'P 1'
#
loop_
_entity.id
_entity.type
_entity.pdbx_description
1 polymer ?
#
loop_
_entity_poly.entity_id
_entity_poly.type
_entity_poly.pdbx_seq_one_letter_code
_entity_poly.pdbx_strand_id
1 'polypeptide(L)'
;MLAFNQGVTRRGSYAAYMDISHPEIEEFVGMRKTTGGDLNRKCLNLHNAVTINDSFLDAVREDSLWRLIDPKSNEAVKIISARDLWWSLLHTRAETGEPYIVNLDRCNEALPEQQKELGLEIKQSNLCSEITLPTNEERTAVCCLSSVNLEYFDEWKDKELFISDLITMLDNVLEHFIGHAVGDTSKLKTNNMNFERFSSYVEESAKGFAKSAYSAYRERAVGLGAMGFHAYLQRNGIPFEGMYASSFNNRSFSHIKERATAASEALAQSRGESPDMVDSNRRNSCLL
;
A
#
# COMPACT_ATOMS: atom_id res chain seq x y z
N MET A 1 10.82 -18.27 -1.27
CA MET A 1 10.86 -17.44 -2.50
C MET A 1 10.74 -18.29 -3.76
N LEU A 2 11.59 -19.29 -3.98
CA LEU A 2 11.53 -20.13 -5.20
C LEU A 2 10.16 -20.81 -5.40
N ALA A 3 9.48 -21.22 -4.34
CA ALA A 3 8.17 -21.85 -4.39
C ALA A 3 7.04 -20.92 -4.92
N PHE A 4 7.25 -19.61 -4.89
CA PHE A 4 6.26 -18.62 -5.35
C PHE A 4 6.58 -18.03 -6.74
N ASN A 5 7.58 -18.57 -7.43
CA ASN A 5 7.89 -18.12 -8.77
C ASN A 5 6.81 -18.57 -9.77
N GLN A 6 6.33 -17.64 -10.56
CA GLN A 6 5.37 -17.89 -11.63
C GLN A 6 6.10 -17.99 -12.98
N GLY A 7 6.59 -19.19 -13.30
CA GLY A 7 7.35 -19.41 -14.53
C GLY A 7 8.72 -18.72 -14.55
N VAL A 8 9.26 -18.51 -15.75
CA VAL A 8 10.61 -17.95 -15.96
C VAL A 8 10.61 -16.42 -15.94
N THR A 9 9.50 -15.82 -16.31
CA THR A 9 9.39 -14.36 -16.55
C THR A 9 9.03 -13.54 -15.33
N ARG A 10 8.41 -14.15 -14.30
CA ARG A 10 7.99 -13.46 -13.09
C ARG A 10 8.37 -14.23 -11.84
N ARG A 11 9.26 -13.65 -11.05
CA ARG A 11 9.75 -14.26 -9.81
C ARG A 11 9.02 -13.68 -8.61
N GLY A 12 8.90 -14.47 -7.54
CA GLY A 12 8.41 -13.98 -6.26
C GLY A 12 9.38 -12.97 -5.65
N SER A 13 8.86 -11.87 -5.10
CA SER A 13 9.59 -10.88 -4.35
C SER A 13 8.91 -10.63 -3.01
N TYR A 14 9.66 -10.18 -2.01
CA TYR A 14 9.18 -10.04 -0.65
C TYR A 14 9.82 -8.83 0.03
N ALA A 15 9.04 -8.09 0.81
CA ALA A 15 9.52 -7.05 1.72
C ALA A 15 9.13 -7.39 3.16
N ALA A 16 10.06 -7.24 4.09
CA ALA A 16 9.81 -7.36 5.51
C ALA A 16 9.75 -5.96 6.14
N TYR A 17 8.73 -5.73 6.96
CA TYR A 17 8.54 -4.49 7.70
C TYR A 17 8.83 -4.71 9.17
N MET A 18 9.57 -3.79 9.80
CA MET A 18 9.88 -3.85 11.23
C MET A 18 9.67 -2.46 11.85
N ASP A 19 9.06 -2.46 13.03
CA ASP A 19 8.87 -1.23 13.81
C ASP A 19 10.20 -0.69 14.33
N ILE A 20 10.35 0.63 14.34
CA ILE A 20 11.55 1.33 14.80
C ILE A 20 11.85 1.09 16.27
N SER A 21 10.86 0.63 17.06
CA SER A 21 11.02 0.28 18.46
C SER A 21 11.39 -1.18 18.68
N HIS A 22 11.52 -1.99 17.62
CA HIS A 22 11.82 -3.42 17.79
C HIS A 22 13.24 -3.64 18.34
N PRO A 23 13.47 -4.60 19.26
CA PRO A 23 14.79 -4.88 19.87
C PRO A 23 15.91 -5.14 18.86
N GLU A 24 15.60 -5.76 17.72
CA GLU A 24 16.56 -6.14 16.69
C GLU A 24 16.65 -5.12 15.55
N ILE A 25 16.12 -3.91 15.73
CA ILE A 25 16.05 -2.90 14.65
C ILE A 25 17.42 -2.52 14.08
N GLU A 26 18.44 -2.42 14.91
CA GLU A 26 19.80 -2.05 14.48
C GLU A 26 20.38 -3.09 13.50
N GLU A 27 20.16 -4.38 13.78
CA GLU A 27 20.58 -5.49 12.91
C GLU A 27 19.74 -5.56 11.64
N PHE A 28 18.43 -5.37 11.78
CA PHE A 28 17.50 -5.36 10.66
C PHE A 28 17.82 -4.25 9.64
N VAL A 29 18.14 -3.05 10.12
CA VAL A 29 18.61 -1.94 9.28
C VAL A 29 19.87 -2.34 8.51
N GLY A 30 20.82 -3.02 9.17
CA GLY A 30 22.11 -3.41 8.59
C GLY A 30 22.10 -4.69 7.74
N MET A 31 20.99 -5.42 7.66
CA MET A 31 20.99 -6.79 7.09
C MET A 31 21.34 -6.85 5.59
N ARG A 32 21.16 -5.76 4.85
CA ARG A 32 21.50 -5.67 3.40
C ARG A 32 22.89 -5.14 3.11
N LYS A 33 23.64 -4.68 4.11
CA LYS A 33 25.03 -4.29 3.91
C LYS A 33 25.88 -5.48 3.51
N THR A 34 26.64 -5.37 2.44
CA THR A 34 27.48 -6.46 1.92
C THR A 34 28.72 -6.68 2.77
N THR A 35 29.12 -5.72 3.59
CA THR A 35 30.35 -5.73 4.41
C THR A 35 30.00 -5.64 5.91
N GLY A 36 30.88 -6.18 6.72
CA GLY A 36 30.78 -6.12 8.19
C GLY A 36 29.68 -7.02 8.77
N GLY A 37 29.76 -7.26 10.09
CA GLY A 37 28.80 -8.04 10.86
C GLY A 37 28.80 -9.56 10.60
N ASP A 38 27.86 -10.25 11.24
CA ASP A 38 27.68 -11.69 11.09
C ASP A 38 26.98 -12.03 9.77
N LEU A 39 27.62 -12.84 8.94
CA LEU A 39 27.07 -13.27 7.64
C LEU A 39 25.76 -14.07 7.78
N ASN A 40 25.54 -14.76 8.89
CA ASN A 40 24.28 -15.49 9.13
C ASN A 40 23.08 -14.58 9.36
N ARG A 41 23.32 -13.29 9.66
CA ARG A 41 22.31 -12.25 9.86
C ARG A 41 22.13 -11.37 8.62
N LYS A 42 22.82 -11.69 7.52
CA LYS A 42 22.69 -10.96 6.26
C LYS A 42 21.60 -11.58 5.38
N CYS A 43 20.81 -10.70 4.76
CA CYS A 43 19.79 -11.12 3.80
C CYS A 43 19.76 -10.15 2.61
N LEU A 44 20.66 -10.37 1.67
CA LEU A 44 20.89 -9.44 0.54
C LEU A 44 19.75 -9.44 -0.50
N ASN A 45 18.92 -10.48 -0.52
CA ASN A 45 17.84 -10.68 -1.50
C ASN A 45 16.44 -10.40 -0.93
N LEU A 46 16.34 -9.94 0.31
CA LEU A 46 15.09 -9.54 0.94
C LEU A 46 15.05 -8.01 0.99
N HIS A 47 13.96 -7.42 0.49
CA HIS A 47 13.71 -6.00 0.70
C HIS A 47 13.30 -5.77 2.15
N ASN A 48 13.80 -4.71 2.75
CA ASN A 48 13.46 -4.34 4.11
C ASN A 48 12.88 -2.94 4.20
N ALA A 49 12.00 -2.73 5.17
CA ALA A 49 11.33 -1.49 5.45
C ALA A 49 11.22 -1.25 6.95
N VAL A 50 11.35 -0.03 7.38
CA VAL A 50 11.18 0.39 8.77
C VAL A 50 9.94 1.25 8.88
N THR A 51 9.04 0.87 9.79
CA THR A 51 7.92 1.71 10.16
C THR A 51 8.32 2.63 11.29
N ILE A 52 8.01 3.91 11.14
CA ILE A 52 8.25 4.96 12.12
C ILE A 52 6.94 5.64 12.52
N ASN A 53 6.98 6.37 13.61
CA ASN A 53 5.89 7.19 14.10
C ASN A 53 6.37 8.61 14.43
N ASP A 54 5.45 9.52 14.69
CA ASP A 54 5.77 10.91 14.98
C ASP A 54 6.55 11.05 16.29
N SER A 55 6.26 10.24 17.29
CA SER A 55 6.97 10.27 18.57
C SER A 55 8.46 9.89 18.43
N PHE A 56 8.80 8.97 17.51
CA PHE A 56 10.21 8.72 17.18
C PHE A 56 10.87 9.92 16.50
N LEU A 57 10.19 10.58 15.57
CA LEU A 57 10.71 11.77 14.90
C LEU A 57 10.89 12.94 15.86
N ASP A 58 10.00 13.09 16.85
CA ASP A 58 10.16 14.06 17.93
C ASP A 58 11.37 13.74 18.80
N ALA A 59 11.55 12.47 19.18
CA ALA A 59 12.74 12.02 19.91
C ALA A 59 14.06 12.30 19.15
N VAL A 60 14.07 12.11 17.82
CA VAL A 60 15.21 12.47 16.96
C VAL A 60 15.45 13.98 16.98
N ARG A 61 14.41 14.79 16.89
CA ARG A 61 14.48 16.26 16.85
C ARG A 61 15.01 16.83 18.16
N GLU A 62 14.54 16.26 19.27
CA GLU A 62 14.91 16.65 20.63
C GLU A 62 16.24 16.05 21.12
N ASP A 63 16.90 15.22 20.31
CA ASP A 63 18.10 14.48 20.67
C ASP A 63 17.95 13.63 21.95
N SER A 64 16.79 13.01 22.05
CA SER A 64 16.41 12.22 23.23
C SER A 64 16.64 10.71 23.04
N LEU A 65 16.40 9.96 24.11
CA LEU A 65 16.56 8.51 24.12
C LEU A 65 15.31 7.83 23.56
N TRP A 66 15.51 6.70 22.89
CA TRP A 66 14.48 5.84 22.35
C TRP A 66 14.49 4.45 22.98
N ARG A 67 13.30 3.94 23.31
CA ARG A 67 13.13 2.64 23.95
C ARG A 67 12.87 1.57 22.91
N LEU A 68 13.66 0.49 22.93
CA LEU A 68 13.39 -0.71 22.15
C LEU A 68 12.54 -1.65 23.00
N ILE A 69 11.40 -2.08 22.46
CA ILE A 69 10.32 -2.75 23.19
C ILE A 69 10.13 -4.16 22.65
N ASP A 70 10.16 -5.15 23.52
CA ASP A 70 9.83 -6.53 23.16
C ASP A 70 8.34 -6.64 22.83
N PRO A 71 7.97 -7.11 21.61
CA PRO A 71 6.57 -7.14 21.17
C PRO A 71 5.69 -8.14 21.92
N LYS A 72 6.27 -9.07 22.69
CA LYS A 72 5.53 -10.06 23.48
C LYS A 72 5.25 -9.57 24.88
N SER A 73 6.29 -9.08 25.57
CA SER A 73 6.18 -8.61 26.95
C SER A 73 5.73 -7.14 27.05
N ASN A 74 5.86 -6.39 25.97
CA ASN A 74 5.67 -4.93 25.93
C ASN A 74 6.61 -4.17 26.90
N GLU A 75 7.76 -4.77 27.25
CA GLU A 75 8.76 -4.19 28.12
C GLU A 75 9.92 -3.61 27.31
N ALA A 76 10.52 -2.53 27.81
CA ALA A 76 11.72 -1.96 27.21
C ALA A 76 12.93 -2.84 27.56
N VAL A 77 13.57 -3.40 26.55
CA VAL A 77 14.76 -4.26 26.68
C VAL A 77 16.06 -3.51 26.43
N LYS A 78 16.01 -2.38 25.75
CA LYS A 78 17.19 -1.54 25.45
C LYS A 78 16.76 -0.09 25.31
N ILE A 79 17.65 0.82 25.67
CA ILE A 79 17.48 2.26 25.48
C ILE A 79 18.67 2.76 24.67
N ILE A 80 18.42 3.49 23.58
CA ILE A 80 19.43 3.98 22.66
C ILE A 80 19.17 5.45 22.30
N SER A 81 20.13 6.12 21.67
CA SER A 81 19.93 7.45 21.10
C SER A 81 19.00 7.36 19.88
N ALA A 82 17.90 8.11 19.89
CA ALA A 82 17.00 8.20 18.73
C ALA A 82 17.72 8.77 17.49
N ARG A 83 18.57 9.76 17.71
CA ARG A 83 19.35 10.43 16.63
C ARG A 83 20.38 9.50 16.02
N ASP A 84 21.09 8.69 16.82
CA ASP A 84 22.07 7.74 16.30
C ASP A 84 21.39 6.63 15.49
N LEU A 85 20.24 6.12 15.96
CA LEU A 85 19.45 5.15 15.20
C LEU A 85 18.99 5.74 13.88
N TRP A 86 18.48 6.97 13.88
CA TRP A 86 18.05 7.67 12.67
C TRP A 86 19.18 7.89 11.67
N TRP A 87 20.36 8.32 12.14
CA TRP A 87 21.56 8.45 11.30
C TRP A 87 22.02 7.12 10.72
N SER A 88 22.01 6.06 11.51
CA SER A 88 22.35 4.70 11.04
C SER A 88 21.40 4.24 9.93
N LEU A 89 20.10 4.49 10.09
CA LEU A 89 19.07 4.17 9.09
C LEU A 89 19.26 4.96 7.80
N LEU A 90 19.44 6.27 7.88
CA LEU A 90 19.66 7.13 6.71
C LEU A 90 20.97 6.80 5.99
N HIS A 91 22.04 6.55 6.74
CA HIS A 91 23.34 6.16 6.17
C HIS A 91 23.23 4.82 5.43
N THR A 92 22.59 3.83 6.02
CA THR A 92 22.36 2.52 5.38
C THR A 92 21.53 2.66 4.12
N ARG A 93 20.48 3.50 4.16
CA ARG A 93 19.65 3.79 3.00
C ARG A 93 20.44 4.48 1.88
N ALA A 94 21.30 5.43 2.20
CA ALA A 94 22.17 6.08 1.22
C ALA A 94 23.17 5.10 0.58
N GLU A 95 23.68 4.14 1.38
CA GLU A 95 24.66 3.14 0.93
C GLU A 95 24.02 2.03 0.08
N THR A 96 22.82 1.58 0.43
CA THR A 96 22.20 0.35 -0.15
C THR A 96 20.91 0.61 -0.93
N GLY A 97 20.32 1.80 -0.83
CA GLY A 97 18.97 2.10 -1.34
C GLY A 97 17.85 1.70 -0.39
N GLU A 98 18.13 0.96 0.67
CA GLU A 98 17.18 0.43 1.64
C GLU A 98 17.69 0.57 3.09
N PRO A 99 16.84 0.49 4.11
CA PRO A 99 15.41 0.13 4.09
C PRO A 99 14.49 1.23 3.54
N TYR A 100 13.26 0.85 3.16
CA TYR A 100 12.17 1.81 2.99
C TYR A 100 11.82 2.42 4.36
N ILE A 101 11.24 3.62 4.35
CA ILE A 101 10.79 4.29 5.57
C ILE A 101 9.31 4.66 5.38
N VAL A 102 8.46 4.19 6.29
CA VAL A 102 7.01 4.44 6.28
C VAL A 102 6.59 5.07 7.61
N ASN A 103 6.03 6.27 7.56
CA ASN A 103 5.44 6.90 8.75
C ASN A 103 3.99 6.43 8.89
N LEU A 104 3.74 5.55 9.87
CA LEU A 104 2.41 4.96 10.08
C LEU A 104 1.39 5.97 10.58
N ASP A 105 1.78 6.95 11.40
CA ASP A 105 0.86 7.97 11.89
C ASP A 105 0.29 8.78 10.72
N ARG A 106 1.13 9.17 9.76
CA ARG A 106 0.68 9.87 8.54
C ARG A 106 -0.19 9.00 7.65
N CYS A 107 0.12 7.72 7.53
CA CYS A 107 -0.73 6.78 6.79
C CYS A 107 -2.11 6.64 7.44
N ASN A 108 -2.15 6.47 8.76
CA ASN A 108 -3.39 6.31 9.50
C ASN A 108 -4.20 7.63 9.57
N GLU A 109 -3.54 8.78 9.64
CA GLU A 109 -4.19 10.08 9.55
C GLU A 109 -4.90 10.28 8.19
N ALA A 110 -4.33 9.73 7.12
CA ALA A 110 -4.86 9.83 5.76
C ALA A 110 -5.97 8.81 5.42
N LEU A 111 -6.28 7.86 6.32
CA LEU A 111 -7.39 6.92 6.12
C LEU A 111 -8.72 7.67 5.92
N PRO A 112 -9.63 7.17 5.06
CA PRO A 112 -11.01 7.63 5.01
C PRO A 112 -11.67 7.59 6.38
N GLU A 113 -12.51 8.59 6.67
CA GLU A 113 -13.16 8.70 7.98
C GLU A 113 -13.99 7.46 8.32
N GLN A 114 -14.68 6.90 7.34
CA GLN A 114 -15.45 5.66 7.47
C GLN A 114 -14.58 4.49 7.97
N GLN A 115 -13.35 4.40 7.50
CA GLN A 115 -12.43 3.34 7.93
C GLN A 115 -11.88 3.60 9.34
N LYS A 116 -11.66 4.87 9.71
CA LYS A 116 -11.29 5.25 11.09
C LYS A 116 -12.39 4.93 12.09
N GLU A 117 -13.64 5.24 11.75
CA GLU A 117 -14.82 4.92 12.58
C GLU A 117 -14.98 3.40 12.79
N LEU A 118 -14.56 2.59 11.83
CA LEU A 118 -14.51 1.12 11.95
C LEU A 118 -13.30 0.62 12.77
N GLY A 119 -12.43 1.50 13.26
CA GLY A 119 -11.23 1.15 14.01
C GLY A 119 -10.17 0.43 13.14
N LEU A 120 -10.17 0.66 11.84
CA LEU A 120 -9.18 0.06 10.94
C LEU A 120 -7.86 0.80 11.03
N GLU A 121 -6.76 0.06 10.90
CA GLU A 121 -5.42 0.58 11.07
C GLU A 121 -4.47 0.02 10.00
N ILE A 122 -3.64 0.91 9.43
CA ILE A 122 -2.52 0.56 8.56
C ILE A 122 -1.32 0.21 9.44
N LYS A 123 -0.78 -1.01 9.26
CA LYS A 123 0.37 -1.51 10.03
C LYS A 123 1.64 -1.63 9.21
N GLN A 124 1.52 -1.64 7.90
CA GLN A 124 2.63 -1.73 6.95
C GLN A 124 2.18 -1.31 5.55
N SER A 125 3.11 -1.26 4.62
CA SER A 125 2.83 -1.11 3.20
C SER A 125 3.11 -2.41 2.44
N ASN A 126 3.04 -2.39 1.12
CA ASN A 126 3.35 -3.53 0.24
C ASN A 126 4.85 -3.57 -0.12
N LEU A 127 5.22 -4.47 -1.03
CA LEU A 127 6.60 -4.65 -1.52
C LEU A 127 7.21 -3.37 -2.10
N CYS A 128 6.45 -2.60 -2.86
CA CYS A 128 6.93 -1.39 -3.54
C CYS A 128 6.71 -0.11 -2.70
N SER A 129 6.08 -0.23 -1.53
CA SER A 129 5.83 0.86 -0.57
C SER A 129 4.89 1.97 -1.05
N GLU A 130 4.04 1.69 -2.05
CA GLU A 130 3.04 2.64 -2.58
C GLU A 130 1.63 2.41 -2.04
N ILE A 131 1.34 1.24 -1.45
CA ILE A 131 0.01 0.86 -0.99
C ILE A 131 -0.06 0.91 0.53
N THR A 132 -1.02 1.66 1.06
CA THR A 132 -1.32 1.75 2.48
C THR A 132 -2.78 1.38 2.72
N LEU A 133 -3.01 0.11 3.05
CA LEU A 133 -4.33 -0.46 3.32
C LEU A 133 -4.34 -1.12 4.70
N PRO A 134 -5.48 -1.07 5.42
CA PRO A 134 -5.58 -1.66 6.74
C PRO A 134 -5.46 -3.19 6.71
N THR A 135 -4.80 -3.74 7.72
CA THR A 135 -4.65 -5.18 7.91
C THR A 135 -4.86 -5.55 9.37
N ASN A 136 -5.45 -6.73 9.61
CA ASN A 136 -5.64 -7.30 10.95
C ASN A 136 -5.76 -8.83 10.89
N GLU A 137 -6.21 -9.45 11.96
CA GLU A 137 -6.38 -10.91 12.03
C GLU A 137 -7.39 -11.46 11.01
N GLU A 138 -8.37 -10.65 10.58
CA GLU A 138 -9.41 -11.03 9.63
C GLU A 138 -9.15 -10.53 8.21
N ARG A 139 -8.19 -9.63 8.02
CA ARG A 139 -7.95 -8.90 6.77
C ARG A 139 -6.52 -9.06 6.28
N THR A 140 -6.39 -9.42 5.02
CA THR A 140 -5.15 -9.32 4.26
C THR A 140 -5.38 -8.38 3.10
N ALA A 141 -4.68 -7.25 3.09
CA ALA A 141 -4.87 -6.21 2.09
C ALA A 141 -4.67 -6.73 0.66
N VAL A 142 -5.57 -6.35 -0.21
CA VAL A 142 -5.55 -6.64 -1.65
C VAL A 142 -5.85 -5.38 -2.42
N CYS A 143 -5.02 -5.07 -3.41
CA CYS A 143 -5.25 -3.97 -4.32
C CYS A 143 -5.03 -4.42 -5.77
N CYS A 144 -6.01 -4.17 -6.64
CA CYS A 144 -5.88 -4.37 -8.07
C CYS A 144 -5.29 -3.13 -8.71
N LEU A 145 -4.23 -3.31 -9.51
CA LEU A 145 -3.42 -2.22 -10.04
C LEU A 145 -3.52 -2.14 -11.57
N SER A 146 -3.52 -0.92 -12.08
CA SER A 146 -3.29 -0.57 -13.47
C SER A 146 -2.45 0.70 -13.55
N SER A 147 -1.98 1.07 -14.74
CA SER A 147 -1.21 2.30 -14.95
C SER A 147 -1.56 2.92 -16.30
N VAL A 148 -1.73 4.24 -16.32
CA VAL A 148 -1.86 5.01 -17.56
C VAL A 148 -0.50 5.42 -18.09
N ASN A 149 -0.32 5.48 -19.40
CA ASN A 149 0.91 5.98 -19.99
C ASN A 149 0.80 7.48 -20.26
N LEU A 150 1.48 8.28 -19.43
CA LEU A 150 1.51 9.74 -19.51
C LEU A 150 2.24 10.27 -20.76
N GLU A 151 3.09 9.45 -21.40
CA GLU A 151 3.70 9.86 -22.69
C GLU A 151 2.65 10.28 -23.71
N TYR A 152 1.50 9.63 -23.68
CA TYR A 152 0.36 9.85 -24.58
C TYR A 152 -0.77 10.62 -23.90
N PHE A 153 -0.49 11.40 -22.84
CA PHE A 153 -1.49 12.15 -22.08
C PHE A 153 -2.39 13.00 -22.98
N ASP A 154 -1.81 13.75 -23.91
CA ASP A 154 -2.55 14.63 -24.81
C ASP A 154 -3.45 13.89 -25.81
N GLU A 155 -3.22 12.59 -26.04
CA GLU A 155 -4.04 11.75 -26.91
C GLU A 155 -5.27 11.15 -26.20
N TRP A 156 -5.19 10.95 -24.88
CA TRP A 156 -6.26 10.30 -24.13
C TRP A 156 -6.97 11.18 -23.11
N LYS A 157 -6.40 12.32 -22.68
CA LYS A 157 -6.99 13.19 -21.64
C LYS A 157 -8.42 13.64 -21.96
N ASP A 158 -8.75 13.86 -23.24
CA ASP A 158 -10.05 14.30 -23.70
C ASP A 158 -11.01 13.15 -24.05
N LYS A 159 -10.58 11.90 -23.88
CA LYS A 159 -11.43 10.71 -24.03
C LYS A 159 -12.23 10.49 -22.75
N GLU A 160 -13.51 10.83 -22.80
CA GLU A 160 -14.39 10.89 -21.64
C GLU A 160 -14.43 9.58 -20.83
N LEU A 161 -14.46 8.44 -21.51
CA LEU A 161 -14.58 7.12 -20.85
C LEU A 161 -13.25 6.48 -20.46
N PHE A 162 -12.10 7.01 -20.87
CA PHE A 162 -10.82 6.31 -20.73
C PHE A 162 -10.49 5.94 -19.28
N ILE A 163 -10.56 6.90 -18.35
CA ILE A 163 -10.27 6.65 -16.92
C ILE A 163 -11.43 5.88 -16.27
N SER A 164 -12.69 6.18 -16.63
CA SER A 164 -13.85 5.46 -16.05
C SER A 164 -13.87 3.99 -16.44
N ASP A 165 -13.48 3.64 -17.66
CA ASP A 165 -13.37 2.26 -18.12
C ASP A 165 -12.26 1.52 -17.36
N LEU A 166 -11.11 2.17 -17.08
CA LEU A 166 -10.03 1.59 -16.28
C LEU A 166 -10.47 1.32 -14.83
N ILE A 167 -11.14 2.27 -14.18
CA ILE A 167 -11.67 2.08 -12.83
C ILE A 167 -12.73 0.97 -12.81
N THR A 168 -13.62 0.96 -13.80
CA THR A 168 -14.63 -0.09 -13.95
C THR A 168 -14.00 -1.46 -14.17
N MET A 169 -12.96 -1.55 -14.98
CA MET A 169 -12.19 -2.78 -15.19
C MET A 169 -11.57 -3.28 -13.90
N LEU A 170 -10.93 -2.41 -13.13
CA LEU A 170 -10.31 -2.76 -11.85
C LEU A 170 -11.36 -3.23 -10.83
N ASP A 171 -12.52 -2.57 -10.74
CA ASP A 171 -13.64 -3.00 -9.90
C ASP A 171 -14.18 -4.38 -10.34
N ASN A 172 -14.25 -4.64 -11.65
CA ASN A 172 -14.64 -5.95 -12.18
C ASN A 172 -13.62 -7.05 -11.85
N VAL A 173 -12.31 -6.75 -11.83
CA VAL A 173 -11.28 -7.69 -11.40
C VAL A 173 -11.48 -8.07 -9.93
N LEU A 174 -11.78 -7.11 -9.06
CA LEU A 174 -12.13 -7.39 -7.65
C LEU A 174 -13.39 -8.24 -7.54
N GLU A 175 -14.45 -7.92 -8.31
CA GLU A 175 -15.69 -8.71 -8.32
C GLU A 175 -15.43 -10.15 -8.76
N HIS A 176 -14.60 -10.34 -9.79
CA HIS A 176 -14.20 -11.67 -10.25
C HIS A 176 -13.42 -12.44 -9.18
N PHE A 177 -12.48 -11.79 -8.50
CA PHE A 177 -11.71 -12.39 -7.40
C PHE A 177 -12.61 -12.82 -6.23
N ILE A 178 -13.52 -11.93 -5.81
CA ILE A 178 -14.48 -12.22 -4.74
C ILE A 178 -15.42 -13.37 -5.17
N GLY A 179 -15.96 -13.32 -6.40
CA GLY A 179 -16.82 -14.33 -6.95
C GLY A 179 -16.16 -15.71 -7.04
N HIS A 180 -14.87 -15.74 -7.38
CA HIS A 180 -14.09 -16.99 -7.37
C HIS A 180 -13.94 -17.58 -5.97
N ALA A 181 -13.87 -16.74 -4.94
CA ALA A 181 -13.75 -17.19 -3.57
C ALA A 181 -15.08 -17.73 -2.99
N VAL A 182 -16.21 -17.11 -3.29
CA VAL A 182 -17.53 -17.43 -2.68
C VAL A 182 -18.51 -18.15 -3.60
N GLY A 183 -18.17 -18.35 -4.88
CA GLY A 183 -19.01 -18.93 -5.91
C GLY A 183 -20.16 -18.00 -6.35
N ASP A 184 -20.94 -17.47 -5.41
CA ASP A 184 -22.10 -16.61 -5.67
C ASP A 184 -22.06 -15.35 -4.80
N THR A 185 -21.71 -14.21 -5.40
CA THR A 185 -21.62 -12.90 -4.71
C THR A 185 -22.99 -12.35 -4.27
N SER A 186 -24.09 -12.89 -4.78
CA SER A 186 -25.43 -12.48 -4.33
C SER A 186 -25.67 -12.74 -2.84
N LYS A 187 -24.97 -13.72 -2.27
CA LYS A 187 -25.00 -14.07 -0.83
C LYS A 187 -24.40 -12.97 0.06
N LEU A 188 -23.58 -12.08 -0.54
CA LEU A 188 -22.87 -11.02 0.17
C LEU A 188 -23.68 -9.71 0.31
N LYS A 189 -24.87 -9.64 -0.28
CA LYS A 189 -25.74 -8.45 -0.26
C LYS A 189 -26.43 -8.23 1.10
N THR A 190 -25.66 -8.18 2.18
CA THR A 190 -26.20 -7.93 3.54
C THR A 190 -25.34 -6.91 4.26
N ASN A 191 -25.97 -5.92 4.91
CA ASN A 191 -25.27 -4.82 5.59
C ASN A 191 -24.40 -5.24 6.80
N ASN A 192 -24.53 -6.46 7.32
CA ASN A 192 -23.82 -6.97 8.50
C ASN A 192 -22.95 -8.20 8.18
N MET A 193 -22.10 -8.11 7.16
CA MET A 193 -21.17 -9.18 6.79
C MET A 193 -19.88 -9.04 7.59
N ASN A 194 -19.74 -9.80 8.68
CA ASN A 194 -18.47 -9.97 9.40
C ASN A 194 -17.63 -11.09 8.74
N PHE A 195 -16.38 -11.24 9.20
CA PHE A 195 -15.46 -12.22 8.63
C PHE A 195 -15.94 -13.67 8.81
N GLU A 196 -16.49 -14.03 9.97
CA GLU A 196 -16.97 -15.38 10.26
C GLU A 196 -18.07 -15.79 9.26
N ARG A 197 -19.07 -14.91 9.07
CA ARG A 197 -20.15 -15.14 8.12
C ARG A 197 -19.65 -15.17 6.67
N PHE A 198 -18.78 -14.25 6.29
CA PHE A 198 -18.14 -14.25 4.97
C PHE A 198 -17.37 -15.55 4.72
N SER A 199 -16.55 -15.97 5.67
CA SER A 199 -15.76 -17.20 5.59
C SER A 199 -16.60 -18.46 5.43
N SER A 200 -17.84 -18.46 5.96
CA SER A 200 -18.78 -19.58 5.78
C SER A 200 -19.27 -19.74 4.33
N TYR A 201 -19.19 -18.70 3.52
CA TYR A 201 -19.52 -18.74 2.08
C TYR A 201 -18.31 -19.06 1.19
N VAL A 202 -17.10 -19.04 1.75
CA VAL A 202 -15.87 -19.27 0.96
C VAL A 202 -15.76 -20.76 0.60
N GLU A 203 -15.56 -21.03 -0.68
CA GLU A 203 -15.35 -22.37 -1.21
C GLU A 203 -14.12 -23.04 -0.56
N GLU A 204 -14.16 -24.36 -0.37
CA GLU A 204 -13.08 -25.11 0.29
C GLU A 204 -11.71 -24.87 -0.39
N SER A 205 -11.69 -24.82 -1.72
CA SER A 205 -10.49 -24.55 -2.52
C SER A 205 -9.93 -23.12 -2.33
N ALA A 206 -10.74 -22.19 -1.84
CA ALA A 206 -10.43 -20.78 -1.67
C ALA A 206 -10.15 -20.38 -0.22
N LYS A 207 -10.30 -21.28 0.74
CA LYS A 207 -10.13 -20.97 2.18
C LYS A 207 -8.77 -20.35 2.52
N GLY A 208 -7.70 -20.72 1.80
CA GLY A 208 -6.37 -20.18 2.02
C GLY A 208 -6.25 -18.66 1.79
N PHE A 209 -7.16 -18.05 1.03
CA PHE A 209 -7.21 -16.61 0.78
C PHE A 209 -8.54 -15.93 1.18
N ALA A 210 -9.26 -16.54 2.11
CA ALA A 210 -10.51 -16.00 2.64
C ALA A 210 -10.36 -14.58 3.19
N LYS A 211 -9.27 -14.31 3.92
CA LYS A 211 -8.96 -12.97 4.47
C LYS A 211 -8.72 -11.93 3.36
N SER A 212 -8.05 -12.31 2.29
CA SER A 212 -7.83 -11.45 1.12
C SER A 212 -9.13 -11.17 0.37
N ALA A 213 -9.96 -12.18 0.19
CA ALA A 213 -11.27 -12.02 -0.44
C ALA A 213 -12.21 -11.16 0.41
N TYR A 214 -12.15 -11.30 1.73
CA TYR A 214 -12.90 -10.45 2.67
C TYR A 214 -12.46 -8.99 2.60
N SER A 215 -11.14 -8.72 2.62
CA SER A 215 -10.61 -7.36 2.42
C SER A 215 -11.08 -6.78 1.08
N ALA A 216 -10.94 -7.53 -0.02
CA ALA A 216 -11.38 -7.10 -1.34
C ALA A 216 -12.88 -6.75 -1.37
N TYR A 217 -13.72 -7.55 -0.71
CA TYR A 217 -15.15 -7.29 -0.58
C TYR A 217 -15.45 -6.04 0.23
N ARG A 218 -14.78 -5.87 1.38
CA ARG A 218 -15.02 -4.78 2.32
C ARG A 218 -14.56 -3.43 1.78
N GLU A 219 -13.36 -3.38 1.22
CA GLU A 219 -12.66 -2.15 0.88
C GLU A 219 -12.79 -1.77 -0.60
N ARG A 220 -12.84 -2.77 -1.48
CA ARG A 220 -12.77 -2.60 -2.95
C ARG A 220 -11.66 -1.63 -3.38
N ALA A 221 -10.48 -1.77 -2.77
CA ALA A 221 -9.34 -0.92 -3.05
C ALA A 221 -8.78 -1.20 -4.46
N VAL A 222 -8.61 -0.14 -5.25
CA VAL A 222 -7.98 -0.18 -6.57
C VAL A 222 -6.87 0.86 -6.64
N GLY A 223 -5.84 0.60 -7.45
CA GLY A 223 -4.74 1.52 -7.66
C GLY A 223 -4.57 1.83 -9.16
N LEU A 224 -4.74 3.09 -9.53
CA LEU A 224 -4.49 3.58 -10.87
C LEU A 224 -3.25 4.47 -10.89
N GLY A 225 -2.09 3.85 -11.13
CA GLY A 225 -0.81 4.55 -11.24
C GLY A 225 -0.55 5.16 -12.60
N ALA A 226 0.65 5.69 -12.77
CA ALA A 226 1.10 6.28 -14.02
C ALA A 226 2.51 5.85 -14.38
N MET A 227 2.77 5.69 -15.68
CA MET A 227 4.10 5.53 -16.26
C MET A 227 4.32 6.58 -17.37
N GLY A 228 5.53 6.66 -17.89
CA GLY A 228 5.83 7.51 -19.04
C GLY A 228 5.94 9.01 -18.75
N PHE A 229 5.97 9.44 -17.48
CA PHE A 229 6.12 10.86 -17.13
C PHE A 229 7.38 11.46 -17.73
N HIS A 230 8.54 10.80 -17.52
CA HIS A 230 9.80 11.26 -18.09
C HIS A 230 9.82 11.22 -19.62
N ALA A 231 9.21 10.19 -20.24
CA ALA A 231 9.08 10.10 -21.69
C ALA A 231 8.28 11.27 -22.27
N TYR A 232 7.19 11.69 -21.60
CA TYR A 232 6.44 12.88 -21.98
C TYR A 232 7.32 14.14 -21.94
N LEU A 233 8.08 14.32 -20.86
CA LEU A 233 8.98 15.48 -20.71
C LEU A 233 10.03 15.50 -21.80
N GLN A 234 10.68 14.37 -22.09
CA GLN A 234 11.70 14.26 -23.15
C GLN A 234 11.11 14.58 -24.53
N ARG A 235 9.95 14.00 -24.85
CA ARG A 235 9.24 14.23 -26.13
C ARG A 235 8.92 15.70 -26.35
N ASN A 236 8.64 16.44 -25.28
CA ASN A 236 8.29 17.85 -25.34
C ASN A 236 9.46 18.80 -25.05
N GLY A 237 10.68 18.29 -24.90
CA GLY A 237 11.87 19.09 -24.60
C GLY A 237 11.80 19.81 -23.25
N ILE A 238 11.10 19.24 -22.27
CA ILE A 238 10.90 19.84 -20.95
C ILE A 238 11.94 19.27 -19.99
N PRO A 239 12.78 20.10 -19.34
CA PRO A 239 13.68 19.66 -18.29
C PRO A 239 12.92 19.07 -17.10
N PHE A 240 13.45 17.96 -16.52
CA PHE A 240 12.82 17.28 -15.37
C PHE A 240 12.70 18.21 -14.16
N GLU A 241 13.72 19.01 -13.90
CA GLU A 241 13.73 20.00 -12.83
C GLU A 241 13.26 21.36 -13.36
N GLY A 242 11.97 21.61 -13.31
CA GLY A 242 11.46 22.89 -13.80
C GLY A 242 9.98 23.09 -13.58
N MET A 243 9.54 24.35 -13.73
CA MET A 243 8.13 24.73 -13.55
C MET A 243 7.19 23.99 -14.53
N TYR A 244 7.63 23.74 -15.76
CA TYR A 244 6.82 23.03 -16.75
C TYR A 244 6.61 21.57 -16.39
N ALA A 245 7.64 20.89 -15.85
CA ALA A 245 7.51 19.52 -15.36
C ALA A 245 6.56 19.47 -14.15
N SER A 246 6.69 20.40 -13.19
CA SER A 246 5.79 20.52 -12.04
C SER A 246 4.35 20.83 -12.47
N SER A 247 4.16 21.73 -13.44
CA SER A 247 2.84 22.04 -14.00
C SER A 247 2.21 20.84 -14.69
N PHE A 248 2.99 20.08 -15.46
CA PHE A 248 2.52 18.85 -16.09
C PHE A 248 2.13 17.79 -15.04
N ASN A 249 2.96 17.60 -14.01
CA ASN A 249 2.65 16.71 -12.90
C ASN A 249 1.29 17.06 -12.27
N ASN A 250 1.11 18.30 -11.86
CA ASN A 250 -0.13 18.74 -11.24
C ASN A 250 -1.34 18.55 -12.17
N ARG A 251 -1.24 18.95 -13.44
CA ARG A 251 -2.30 18.84 -14.41
C ARG A 251 -2.71 17.39 -14.69
N SER A 252 -1.72 16.50 -14.91
CA SER A 252 -2.00 15.11 -15.24
C SER A 252 -2.59 14.34 -14.05
N PHE A 253 -2.05 14.50 -12.86
CA PHE A 253 -2.56 13.79 -11.68
C PHE A 253 -3.87 14.37 -11.15
N SER A 254 -4.10 15.70 -11.24
CA SER A 254 -5.42 16.27 -10.95
C SER A 254 -6.49 15.72 -11.88
N HIS A 255 -6.20 15.65 -13.19
CA HIS A 255 -7.11 15.09 -14.18
C HIS A 255 -7.44 13.61 -13.87
N ILE A 256 -6.43 12.77 -13.58
CA ILE A 256 -6.64 11.35 -13.24
C ILE A 256 -7.49 11.24 -11.96
N LYS A 257 -7.15 12.00 -10.92
CA LYS A 257 -7.88 11.99 -9.64
C LYS A 257 -9.35 12.36 -9.81
N GLU A 258 -9.63 13.45 -10.51
CA GLU A 258 -11.00 13.91 -10.73
C GLU A 258 -11.84 12.88 -11.49
N ARG A 259 -11.29 12.32 -12.58
CA ARG A 259 -11.98 11.30 -13.39
C ARG A 259 -12.15 9.97 -12.65
N ALA A 260 -11.14 9.53 -11.90
CA ALA A 260 -11.22 8.31 -11.11
C ALA A 260 -12.25 8.44 -9.96
N THR A 261 -12.29 9.60 -9.29
CA THR A 261 -13.29 9.87 -8.26
C THR A 261 -14.69 9.82 -8.84
N ALA A 262 -14.96 10.55 -9.94
CA ALA A 262 -16.25 10.54 -10.61
C ALA A 262 -16.67 9.13 -11.07
N ALA A 263 -15.71 8.33 -11.56
CA ALA A 263 -15.98 6.94 -11.95
C ALA A 263 -16.39 6.07 -10.75
N SER A 264 -15.70 6.23 -9.60
CA SER A 264 -16.04 5.50 -8.36
C SER A 264 -17.41 5.92 -7.80
N GLU A 265 -17.77 7.20 -7.91
CA GLU A 265 -19.10 7.69 -7.54
C GLU A 265 -20.20 7.12 -8.46
N ALA A 266 -19.99 7.09 -9.77
CA ALA A 266 -20.93 6.47 -10.71
C ALA A 266 -21.07 4.95 -10.47
N LEU A 267 -19.97 4.27 -10.10
CA LEU A 267 -20.02 2.85 -9.70
C LEU A 267 -20.78 2.67 -8.39
N ALA A 268 -20.64 3.56 -7.41
CA ALA A 268 -21.42 3.51 -6.18
C ALA A 268 -22.93 3.65 -6.46
N GLN A 269 -23.32 4.57 -7.34
CA GLN A 269 -24.74 4.74 -7.74
C GLN A 269 -25.31 3.49 -8.42
N SER A 270 -24.54 2.82 -9.27
CA SER A 270 -25.00 1.68 -10.06
C SER A 270 -24.88 0.32 -9.36
N ARG A 271 -23.87 0.16 -8.48
CA ARG A 271 -23.49 -1.12 -7.86
C ARG A 271 -23.52 -1.10 -6.34
N GLY A 272 -23.75 0.07 -5.72
CA GLY A 272 -23.64 0.31 -4.28
C GLY A 272 -22.23 0.67 -3.83
N GLU A 273 -22.12 1.32 -2.69
CA GLU A 273 -20.87 1.59 -1.99
C GLU A 273 -20.22 0.31 -1.48
N SER A 274 -18.92 0.33 -1.24
CA SER A 274 -18.29 -0.77 -0.51
C SER A 274 -18.66 -0.73 0.98
N PRO A 275 -18.66 -1.87 1.67
CA PRO A 275 -19.06 -1.92 3.08
C PRO A 275 -18.21 -1.04 4.04
N ASP A 276 -16.98 -0.73 3.68
CA ASP A 276 -16.10 0.15 4.47
C ASP A 276 -16.17 1.62 4.03
N MET A 277 -17.05 1.96 3.08
CA MET A 277 -17.20 3.30 2.54
C MET A 277 -18.66 3.79 2.56
N VAL A 278 -19.47 3.25 3.47
CA VAL A 278 -20.87 3.67 3.63
C VAL A 278 -20.97 5.16 3.90
N ASP A 279 -21.92 5.81 3.24
CA ASP A 279 -22.14 7.27 3.29
C ASP A 279 -21.01 8.13 2.69
N SER A 280 -20.10 7.53 1.94
CA SER A 280 -19.02 8.25 1.24
C SER A 280 -19.38 8.68 -0.17
N ASN A 281 -20.47 8.17 -0.73
CA ASN A 281 -20.82 8.22 -2.15
C ASN A 281 -19.77 7.56 -3.09
N ARG A 282 -18.87 6.75 -2.58
CA ARG A 282 -17.80 6.09 -3.35
C ARG A 282 -17.87 4.59 -3.22
N ARG A 283 -17.58 3.90 -4.33
CA ARG A 283 -17.49 2.44 -4.33
C ARG A 283 -16.13 1.92 -3.83
N ASN A 284 -15.06 2.65 -4.12
CA ASN A 284 -13.71 2.19 -3.85
C ASN A 284 -13.08 3.02 -2.73
N SER A 285 -12.46 2.37 -1.74
CA SER A 285 -11.82 3.04 -0.60
C SER A 285 -10.52 3.77 -1.00
N CYS A 286 -9.79 3.20 -1.95
CA CYS A 286 -8.57 3.78 -2.52
C CYS A 286 -8.68 3.79 -4.04
N LEU A 287 -8.14 4.81 -4.70
CA LEU A 287 -8.17 4.99 -6.15
C LEU A 287 -6.78 5.22 -6.75
N LEU A 288 -5.79 5.67 -5.97
CA LEU A 288 -4.43 5.99 -6.42
C LEU A 288 -3.40 5.45 -5.43
#